data_7e8fcf8bc5c679e71c58929c79da6310
#
_entry.id   7e8fcf8bc5c679e71c58929c79da6310
#
_cell.length_a   1.000
_cell.length_b   1.000
_cell.length_c   1.000
_cell.angle_alpha   90.00
_cell.angle_beta   90.00
_cell.angle_gamma   90.00
#
_symmetry.space_group_name_H-M   'P 1'
#
loop_
_entity.id
_entity.type
_entity.pdbx_description
1 polymer ?
#
loop_
_entity_poly.entity_id
_entity_poly.type
_entity_poly.pdbx_seq_one_letter_code
_entity_poly.pdbx_strand_id
1 'polypeptide(L)'
;MKYIDRKGNITIEENGQDKLLKHLYNDRGGRLCLKLLVRPFVSKAAGLFLNTGISAKLVPGFVKRNRIDLSLYQKQEFTSYNDFFTRKIKPQERPVAEEDKVLISPCDGKAIVCRIADDSRFYIKDTEYTVEQLLRNKKLARKYLGGYALILRLTVDDYHRYCYVADGEKSKNVVLPGVFHTVNPAANDALPIYKENAREYTLLKTEKFGTILMMEVGAMMVGKITNHKKGSGPVKKGEEKGYFEFGGSTVIMLLQHGKVRLDYDLIENSENDYETIVRMGERIGEQKLSKRTGKNHRREPEAQ
;
A
#
# COMPACT_ATOMS: atom_id res chain seq x y z
N MET A 1 13.59 11.14 5.95
CA MET A 1 12.13 10.91 5.75
C MET A 1 11.39 11.43 6.97
N LYS A 2 10.18 11.98 6.79
CA LYS A 2 9.39 12.54 7.90
C LYS A 2 8.14 11.69 8.08
N TYR A 3 7.95 11.13 9.26
CA TYR A 3 6.78 10.33 9.63
C TYR A 3 6.03 10.98 10.78
N ILE A 4 4.74 10.79 10.83
CA ILE A 4 3.90 11.20 11.95
C ILE A 4 2.96 10.04 12.31
N ASP A 5 2.83 9.71 13.57
CA ASP A 5 1.84 8.72 13.99
C ASP A 5 0.45 9.38 14.18
N ARG A 6 -0.59 8.56 14.37
CA ARG A 6 -1.97 9.02 14.55
C ARG A 6 -2.21 9.78 15.88
N LYS A 7 -1.17 9.87 16.72
CA LYS A 7 -1.18 10.66 17.97
C LYS A 7 -0.45 12.00 17.83
N GLY A 8 0.13 12.27 16.64
CA GLY A 8 0.85 13.51 16.36
C GLY A 8 2.35 13.45 16.69
N ASN A 9 2.90 12.30 17.07
CA ASN A 9 4.34 12.18 17.31
C ASN A 9 5.11 12.14 15.99
N ILE A 10 6.04 13.08 15.83
CA ILE A 10 6.86 13.20 14.63
C ILE A 10 8.16 12.42 14.81
N THR A 11 8.52 11.65 13.78
CA THR A 11 9.80 10.95 13.67
C THR A 11 10.51 11.40 12.39
N ILE A 12 11.75 11.85 12.52
CA ILE A 12 12.58 12.20 11.37
C ILE A 12 13.70 11.17 11.28
N GLU A 13 13.72 10.39 10.21
CA GLU A 13 14.77 9.42 9.95
C GLU A 13 15.71 9.93 8.84
N GLU A 14 16.97 10.10 9.19
CA GLU A 14 18.06 10.26 8.23
C GLU A 14 18.73 8.90 8.01
N ASN A 15 18.38 8.22 6.93
CA ASN A 15 18.96 6.93 6.61
C ASN A 15 20.20 7.08 5.73
N GLY A 16 21.34 6.49 6.15
CA GLY A 16 22.52 6.37 5.31
C GLY A 16 22.26 5.63 3.99
N GLN A 17 21.19 4.83 3.93
CA GLN A 17 20.70 4.20 2.69
C GLN A 17 20.25 5.22 1.65
N ASP A 18 19.71 6.38 2.06
CA ASP A 18 19.24 7.42 1.12
C ASP A 18 20.41 8.01 0.32
N LYS A 19 21.60 8.13 0.92
CA LYS A 19 22.81 8.59 0.22
C LYS A 19 23.25 7.59 -0.84
N LEU A 20 23.27 6.30 -0.50
CA LEU A 20 23.61 5.23 -1.45
C LEU A 20 22.59 5.16 -2.60
N LEU A 21 21.31 5.27 -2.29
CA LEU A 21 20.24 5.25 -3.29
C LEU A 21 20.33 6.47 -4.21
N LYS A 22 20.54 7.67 -3.68
CA LYS A 22 20.76 8.87 -4.50
C LYS A 22 21.92 8.67 -5.47
N HIS A 23 23.04 8.08 -5.03
CA HIS A 23 24.16 7.73 -5.90
C HIS A 23 23.76 6.73 -6.99
N LEU A 24 23.06 5.63 -6.62
CA LEU A 24 22.60 4.61 -7.58
C LEU A 24 21.63 5.15 -8.63
N TYR A 25 20.75 6.08 -8.26
CA TYR A 25 19.72 6.61 -9.16
C TYR A 25 20.17 7.83 -9.97
N ASN A 26 21.09 8.66 -9.46
CA ASN A 26 21.50 9.90 -10.10
C ASN A 26 22.78 9.79 -10.91
N ASP A 27 23.74 8.95 -10.51
CA ASP A 27 25.03 8.87 -11.18
C ASP A 27 25.03 7.89 -12.38
N ARG A 28 25.83 8.17 -13.39
CA ARG A 28 25.92 7.33 -14.59
C ARG A 28 26.36 5.90 -14.29
N GLY A 29 27.38 5.72 -13.44
CA GLY A 29 27.86 4.40 -12.98
C GLY A 29 26.81 3.67 -12.13
N GLY A 30 26.17 4.39 -11.20
CA GLY A 30 25.08 3.88 -10.37
C GLY A 30 23.90 3.35 -11.19
N ARG A 31 23.49 4.08 -12.23
CA ARG A 31 22.41 3.67 -13.14
C ARG A 31 22.72 2.39 -13.93
N LEU A 32 23.98 2.15 -14.25
CA LEU A 32 24.38 0.88 -14.91
C LEU A 32 24.22 -0.31 -13.95
N CYS A 33 24.69 -0.17 -12.71
CA CYS A 33 24.47 -1.18 -11.67
C CYS A 33 22.97 -1.37 -11.39
N LEU A 34 22.22 -0.27 -11.32
CA LEU A 34 20.79 -0.32 -11.09
C LEU A 34 20.04 -1.12 -12.16
N LYS A 35 20.37 -0.95 -13.44
CA LYS A 35 19.79 -1.73 -14.56
C LYS A 35 19.90 -3.24 -14.37
N LEU A 36 20.94 -3.71 -13.69
CA LEU A 36 21.11 -5.12 -13.36
C LEU A 36 20.31 -5.50 -12.12
N LEU A 37 20.40 -4.69 -11.05
CA LEU A 37 19.80 -4.96 -9.76
C LEU A 37 18.25 -5.01 -9.80
N VAL A 38 17.62 -4.18 -10.66
CA VAL A 38 16.15 -4.14 -10.77
C VAL A 38 15.57 -5.28 -11.59
N ARG A 39 16.40 -6.14 -12.19
CA ARG A 39 15.91 -7.25 -13.01
C ARG A 39 15.28 -8.35 -12.17
N PRO A 40 14.17 -8.95 -12.64
CA PRO A 40 13.46 -9.99 -11.89
C PRO A 40 14.32 -11.21 -11.53
N PHE A 41 15.32 -11.56 -12.32
CA PHE A 41 16.17 -12.72 -12.03
C PHE A 41 17.04 -12.50 -10.79
N VAL A 42 17.52 -11.27 -10.54
CA VAL A 42 18.30 -10.92 -9.35
C VAL A 42 17.43 -11.09 -8.09
N SER A 43 16.20 -10.56 -8.13
CA SER A 43 15.25 -10.75 -7.03
C SER A 43 14.90 -12.22 -6.81
N LYS A 44 14.77 -13.03 -7.90
CA LYS A 44 14.55 -14.47 -7.78
C LYS A 44 15.73 -15.19 -7.13
N ALA A 45 16.96 -14.90 -7.54
CA ALA A 45 18.16 -15.49 -6.96
C ALA A 45 18.30 -15.14 -5.47
N ALA A 46 18.09 -13.87 -5.12
CA ALA A 46 18.06 -13.45 -3.73
C ALA A 46 16.96 -14.16 -2.93
N GLY A 47 15.75 -14.29 -3.49
CA GLY A 47 14.63 -15.01 -2.88
C GLY A 47 14.95 -16.48 -2.63
N LEU A 48 15.63 -17.16 -3.56
CA LEU A 48 16.09 -18.55 -3.37
C LEU A 48 17.04 -18.65 -2.17
N PHE A 49 18.03 -17.76 -2.07
CA PHE A 49 18.94 -17.72 -0.91
C PHE A 49 18.19 -17.47 0.40
N LEU A 50 17.26 -16.50 0.41
CA LEU A 50 16.51 -16.11 1.60
C LEU A 50 15.50 -17.17 2.07
N ASN A 51 15.20 -18.15 1.25
CA ASN A 51 14.41 -19.35 1.62
C ASN A 51 15.28 -20.48 2.21
N THR A 52 16.61 -20.36 2.26
CA THR A 52 17.49 -21.38 2.83
C THR A 52 17.59 -21.28 4.34
N GLY A 53 17.86 -22.40 5.03
CA GLY A 53 18.12 -22.42 6.48
C GLY A 53 19.34 -21.58 6.89
N ILE A 54 20.31 -21.40 5.98
CA ILE A 54 21.48 -20.54 6.24
C ILE A 54 21.06 -19.09 6.46
N SER A 55 20.06 -18.61 5.73
CA SER A 55 19.55 -17.25 5.84
C SER A 55 18.87 -16.97 7.19
N ALA A 56 18.41 -17.99 7.92
CA ALA A 56 17.85 -17.85 9.27
C ALA A 56 18.83 -17.20 10.24
N LYS A 57 20.15 -17.41 10.05
CA LYS A 57 21.21 -16.80 10.87
C LYS A 57 21.24 -15.27 10.79
N LEU A 58 20.64 -14.67 9.77
CA LEU A 58 20.52 -13.22 9.60
C LEU A 58 19.43 -12.62 10.49
N VAL A 59 18.42 -13.43 10.90
CA VAL A 59 17.23 -12.96 11.62
C VAL A 59 17.57 -12.28 12.95
N PRO A 60 18.38 -12.85 13.87
CA PRO A 60 18.63 -12.22 15.16
C PRO A 60 19.28 -10.81 15.03
N GLY A 61 20.25 -10.69 14.12
CA GLY A 61 20.89 -9.39 13.84
C GLY A 61 19.94 -8.35 13.28
N PHE A 62 19.03 -8.78 12.40
CA PHE A 62 18.00 -7.93 11.82
C PHE A 62 16.97 -7.46 12.86
N VAL A 63 16.44 -8.39 13.67
CA VAL A 63 15.51 -8.11 14.77
C VAL A 63 16.08 -7.10 15.74
N LYS A 64 17.34 -7.30 16.17
CA LYS A 64 18.03 -6.38 17.10
C LYS A 64 18.21 -4.99 16.49
N ARG A 65 18.67 -4.91 15.24
CA ARG A 65 18.92 -3.64 14.54
C ARG A 65 17.65 -2.81 14.36
N ASN A 66 16.55 -3.46 13.97
CA ASN A 66 15.27 -2.80 13.69
C ASN A 66 14.34 -2.78 14.91
N ARG A 67 14.80 -3.25 16.09
CA ARG A 67 14.03 -3.25 17.35
C ARG A 67 12.66 -3.93 17.21
N ILE A 68 12.60 -5.06 16.47
CA ILE A 68 11.36 -5.79 16.23
C ILE A 68 10.99 -6.58 17.47
N ASP A 69 9.81 -6.34 18.02
CA ASP A 69 9.27 -7.12 19.13
C ASP A 69 8.63 -8.41 18.62
N LEU A 70 9.34 -9.53 18.76
CA LEU A 70 8.84 -10.83 18.34
C LEU A 70 7.70 -11.37 19.20
N SER A 71 7.47 -10.82 20.39
CA SER A 71 6.36 -11.25 21.26
C SER A 71 4.99 -11.00 20.64
N LEU A 72 4.89 -10.03 19.69
CA LEU A 72 3.66 -9.71 18.97
C LEU A 72 3.28 -10.75 17.93
N TYR A 73 4.19 -11.68 17.57
CA TYR A 73 3.99 -12.65 16.50
C TYR A 73 3.66 -14.04 17.02
N GLN A 74 2.97 -14.83 16.19
CA GLN A 74 2.56 -16.21 16.53
C GLN A 74 3.75 -17.16 16.68
N LYS A 75 4.84 -16.90 15.97
CA LYS A 75 6.06 -17.69 15.91
C LYS A 75 7.26 -16.80 16.24
N GLN A 76 8.20 -17.31 17.03
CA GLN A 76 9.40 -16.57 17.44
C GLN A 76 10.70 -17.18 16.87
N GLU A 77 10.64 -18.43 16.40
CA GLU A 77 11.73 -19.12 15.73
C GLU A 77 11.41 -19.31 14.25
N PHE A 78 12.39 -19.14 13.40
CA PHE A 78 12.21 -19.10 11.95
C PHE A 78 13.22 -20.00 11.25
N THR A 79 12.73 -20.75 10.26
CA THR A 79 13.53 -21.68 9.47
C THR A 79 14.32 -21.03 8.34
N SER A 80 13.97 -19.81 7.97
CA SER A 80 14.67 -19.01 6.95
C SER A 80 14.39 -17.52 7.19
N TYR A 81 15.13 -16.66 6.49
CA TYR A 81 14.87 -15.23 6.55
C TYR A 81 13.49 -14.88 5.96
N ASN A 82 13.06 -15.56 4.90
CA ASN A 82 11.75 -15.32 4.30
C ASN A 82 10.60 -15.82 5.21
N ASP A 83 10.78 -16.93 5.96
CA ASP A 83 9.85 -17.38 7.00
C ASP A 83 9.67 -16.31 8.10
N PHE A 84 10.75 -15.64 8.51
CA PHE A 84 10.69 -14.49 9.40
C PHE A 84 9.98 -13.29 8.75
N PHE A 85 10.30 -12.98 7.49
CA PHE A 85 9.75 -11.82 6.80
C PHE A 85 8.24 -11.92 6.60
N THR A 86 7.74 -13.12 6.31
CA THR A 86 6.32 -13.42 6.14
C THR A 86 5.60 -13.85 7.44
N ARG A 87 6.22 -13.60 8.60
CA ARG A 87 5.70 -13.95 9.93
C ARG A 87 4.26 -13.49 10.13
N LYS A 88 3.48 -14.25 10.90
CA LYS A 88 2.10 -13.90 11.26
C LYS A 88 2.04 -13.18 12.59
N ILE A 89 1.39 -12.02 12.63
CA ILE A 89 1.10 -11.30 13.85
C ILE A 89 -0.05 -11.99 14.61
N LYS A 90 -0.09 -11.84 15.92
CA LYS A 90 -1.23 -12.32 16.73
C LYS A 90 -2.46 -11.46 16.41
N PRO A 91 -3.67 -12.03 16.27
CA PRO A 91 -4.87 -11.29 15.87
C PRO A 91 -5.19 -10.10 16.78
N GLN A 92 -4.96 -10.22 18.07
CA GLN A 92 -5.20 -9.14 19.04
C GLN A 92 -4.29 -7.93 18.87
N GLU A 93 -3.14 -8.09 18.19
CA GLU A 93 -2.18 -7.00 17.94
C GLU A 93 -2.57 -6.14 16.72
N ARG A 94 -3.50 -6.64 15.92
CA ARG A 94 -4.07 -5.92 14.77
C ARG A 94 -5.60 -6.08 14.75
N PRO A 95 -6.29 -5.49 15.75
CA PRO A 95 -7.75 -5.51 15.78
C PRO A 95 -8.30 -4.80 14.55
N VAL A 96 -9.33 -5.38 13.96
CA VAL A 96 -10.03 -4.80 12.81
C VAL A 96 -11.18 -3.96 13.31
N ALA A 97 -11.27 -2.69 12.89
CA ALA A 97 -12.42 -1.84 13.23
C ALA A 97 -13.71 -2.47 12.67
N GLU A 98 -14.65 -2.78 13.56
CA GLU A 98 -15.81 -3.64 13.26
C GLU A 98 -16.92 -2.92 12.49
N GLU A 99 -17.09 -1.60 12.72
CA GLU A 99 -18.20 -0.85 12.13
C GLU A 99 -18.19 -0.92 10.61
N ASP A 100 -19.26 -1.37 10.05
CA ASP A 100 -19.45 -1.55 8.60
C ASP A 100 -19.23 -0.29 7.75
N LYS A 101 -19.41 0.90 8.35
CA LYS A 101 -19.21 2.19 7.66
C LYS A 101 -17.76 2.67 7.70
N VAL A 102 -16.91 1.98 8.44
CA VAL A 102 -15.49 2.31 8.60
C VAL A 102 -14.67 1.58 7.55
N LEU A 103 -13.85 2.33 6.81
CA LEU A 103 -12.81 1.82 5.93
C LEU A 103 -11.54 1.63 6.74
N ILE A 104 -10.90 0.47 6.60
CA ILE A 104 -9.69 0.12 7.35
C ILE A 104 -8.44 0.17 6.48
N SER A 105 -7.27 0.30 7.13
CA SER A 105 -5.98 0.13 6.48
C SER A 105 -5.77 -1.33 6.05
N PRO A 106 -5.35 -1.59 4.81
CA PRO A 106 -5.07 -2.95 4.34
C PRO A 106 -3.82 -3.56 4.95
N CYS A 107 -2.88 -2.75 5.42
CA CYS A 107 -1.57 -3.20 5.92
C CYS A 107 -0.99 -2.22 6.93
N ASP A 108 0.08 -2.62 7.61
CA ASP A 108 0.99 -1.70 8.27
C ASP A 108 1.73 -0.88 7.21
N GLY A 109 2.13 0.34 7.55
CA GLY A 109 2.98 1.13 6.67
C GLY A 109 2.88 2.64 6.90
N LYS A 110 3.50 3.36 6.00
CA LYS A 110 3.55 4.82 5.96
C LYS A 110 2.63 5.28 4.82
N ALA A 111 1.52 5.92 5.17
CA ALA A 111 0.45 6.30 4.26
C ALA A 111 0.64 7.73 3.74
N ILE A 112 0.48 7.91 2.42
CA ILE A 112 0.34 9.21 1.75
C ILE A 112 -1.01 9.21 1.03
N VAL A 113 -1.76 10.28 1.18
CA VAL A 113 -3.01 10.54 0.47
C VAL A 113 -2.75 11.52 -0.67
N CYS A 114 -3.08 11.10 -1.89
CA CYS A 114 -2.97 11.94 -3.07
C CYS A 114 -4.35 12.14 -3.70
N ARG A 115 -4.74 13.37 -3.99
CA ARG A 115 -5.96 13.64 -4.75
C ARG A 115 -5.72 13.36 -6.23
N ILE A 116 -6.62 12.61 -6.85
CA ILE A 116 -6.59 12.33 -8.29
C ILE A 116 -7.31 13.48 -8.98
N ALA A 117 -6.62 14.20 -9.87
CA ALA A 117 -7.21 15.26 -10.66
C ALA A 117 -8.17 14.72 -11.75
N ASP A 118 -8.96 15.60 -12.36
CA ASP A 118 -9.93 15.24 -13.40
C ASP A 118 -9.28 14.76 -14.71
N ASP A 119 -8.00 15.05 -14.90
CA ASP A 119 -7.17 14.51 -16.00
C ASP A 119 -6.42 13.22 -15.64
N SER A 120 -6.76 12.56 -14.53
CA SER A 120 -6.18 11.36 -13.96
C SER A 120 -4.80 11.51 -13.32
N ARG A 121 -4.23 12.72 -13.23
CA ARG A 121 -2.94 12.97 -12.60
C ARG A 121 -3.06 13.00 -11.09
N PHE A 122 -2.01 12.54 -10.43
CA PHE A 122 -1.78 12.71 -9.00
C PHE A 122 -0.27 12.71 -8.73
N TYR A 123 0.12 13.28 -7.60
CA TYR A 123 1.52 13.43 -7.25
C TYR A 123 1.82 12.63 -5.99
N ILE A 124 2.89 11.85 -6.04
CA ILE A 124 3.51 11.22 -4.86
C ILE A 124 4.79 12.01 -4.61
N LYS A 125 4.75 12.93 -3.63
CA LYS A 125 5.75 13.99 -3.49
C LYS A 125 5.87 14.76 -4.81
N ASP A 126 7.07 14.96 -5.34
CA ASP A 126 7.31 15.72 -6.56
C ASP A 126 7.15 14.91 -7.86
N THR A 127 6.85 13.61 -7.75
CA THR A 127 6.75 12.75 -8.93
C THR A 127 5.32 12.61 -9.42
N GLU A 128 5.11 12.97 -10.70
CA GLU A 128 3.81 12.86 -11.36
C GLU A 128 3.50 11.43 -11.80
N TYR A 129 2.28 11.01 -11.51
CA TYR A 129 1.67 9.76 -11.98
C TYR A 129 0.33 10.02 -12.64
N THR A 130 -0.06 9.13 -13.56
CA THR A 130 -1.45 9.05 -13.99
C THR A 130 -2.05 7.70 -13.63
N VAL A 131 -3.32 7.70 -13.28
CA VAL A 131 -4.04 6.44 -12.98
C VAL A 131 -4.03 5.51 -14.20
N GLU A 132 -4.07 6.07 -15.42
CA GLU A 132 -3.98 5.31 -16.66
C GLU A 132 -2.64 4.55 -16.78
N GLN A 133 -1.51 5.21 -16.51
CA GLN A 133 -0.19 4.58 -16.53
C GLN A 133 -0.06 3.52 -15.44
N LEU A 134 -0.61 3.80 -14.25
CA LEU A 134 -0.57 2.88 -13.13
C LEU A 134 -1.36 1.60 -13.43
N LEU A 135 -2.53 1.69 -14.07
CA LEU A 135 -3.42 0.57 -14.38
C LEU A 135 -3.18 -0.05 -15.75
N ARG A 136 -2.49 0.64 -16.67
CA ARG A 136 -2.42 0.32 -18.11
C ARG A 136 -3.83 0.11 -18.70
N ASN A 137 -4.82 0.86 -18.20
CA ASN A 137 -6.22 0.75 -18.58
C ASN A 137 -6.95 2.09 -18.46
N LYS A 138 -7.10 2.79 -19.58
CA LYS A 138 -7.73 4.13 -19.65
C LYS A 138 -9.21 4.13 -19.24
N LYS A 139 -9.96 3.08 -19.63
CA LYS A 139 -11.40 2.99 -19.28
C LYS A 139 -11.59 2.82 -17.77
N LEU A 140 -10.76 1.99 -17.14
CA LEU A 140 -10.81 1.77 -15.69
C LEU A 140 -10.35 3.02 -14.93
N ALA A 141 -9.31 3.71 -15.42
CA ALA A 141 -8.77 4.93 -14.79
C ALA A 141 -9.82 6.00 -14.59
N ARG A 142 -10.72 6.18 -15.56
CA ARG A 142 -11.83 7.18 -15.50
C ARG A 142 -12.74 7.02 -14.29
N LYS A 143 -12.83 5.80 -13.72
CA LYS A 143 -13.68 5.55 -12.53
C LYS A 143 -13.15 6.21 -11.26
N TYR A 144 -11.89 6.63 -11.25
CA TYR A 144 -11.21 7.18 -10.06
C TYR A 144 -10.90 8.67 -10.18
N LEU A 145 -11.30 9.33 -11.27
CA LEU A 145 -11.15 10.78 -11.45
C LEU A 145 -11.82 11.53 -10.30
N GLY A 146 -11.15 12.56 -9.78
CA GLY A 146 -11.61 13.34 -8.63
C GLY A 146 -11.61 12.60 -7.30
N GLY A 147 -11.21 11.32 -7.29
CA GLY A 147 -11.08 10.49 -6.09
C GLY A 147 -9.74 10.63 -5.38
N TYR A 148 -9.32 9.57 -4.68
CA TYR A 148 -8.05 9.54 -3.96
C TYR A 148 -7.22 8.32 -4.31
N ALA A 149 -5.90 8.50 -4.37
CA ALA A 149 -4.91 7.44 -4.32
C ALA A 149 -4.30 7.44 -2.92
N LEU A 150 -4.39 6.31 -2.22
CA LEU A 150 -3.77 6.09 -0.92
C LEU A 150 -2.58 5.16 -1.14
N ILE A 151 -1.39 5.64 -0.86
CA ILE A 151 -0.13 4.92 -1.05
C ILE A 151 0.40 4.52 0.32
N LEU A 152 0.44 3.21 0.58
CA LEU A 152 0.93 2.64 1.84
C LEU A 152 2.27 1.96 1.57
N ARG A 153 3.34 2.60 1.96
CA ARG A 153 4.70 2.11 1.80
C ARG A 153 5.12 1.30 3.02
N LEU A 154 5.53 0.07 2.80
CA LEU A 154 6.04 -0.80 3.86
C LEU A 154 7.57 -0.77 3.85
N THR A 155 8.16 -0.50 5.00
CA THR A 155 9.59 -0.65 5.24
C THR A 155 9.90 -2.08 5.71
N VAL A 156 11.16 -2.49 5.64
CA VAL A 156 11.57 -3.87 5.91
C VAL A 156 11.25 -4.38 7.32
N ASP A 157 11.02 -3.47 8.25
CA ASP A 157 10.63 -3.74 9.65
C ASP A 157 9.12 -3.85 9.86
N ASP A 158 8.31 -3.33 8.92
CA ASP A 158 6.85 -3.40 8.99
C ASP A 158 6.33 -4.85 8.90
N TYR A 159 5.04 -5.02 9.17
CA TYR A 159 4.32 -6.27 8.96
C TYR A 159 3.90 -6.40 7.50
N HIS A 160 4.38 -7.43 6.79
CA HIS A 160 4.27 -7.54 5.33
C HIS A 160 3.07 -8.36 4.83
N ARG A 161 2.06 -8.58 5.67
CA ARG A 161 0.77 -9.14 5.25
C ARG A 161 -0.25 -8.04 5.07
N TYR A 162 -1.24 -8.27 4.22
CA TYR A 162 -2.28 -7.30 3.92
C TYR A 162 -3.65 -7.98 3.81
N CYS A 163 -4.73 -7.22 4.10
CA CYS A 163 -6.10 -7.71 4.16
C CYS A 163 -7.03 -6.93 3.23
N TYR A 164 -8.23 -7.49 3.02
CA TYR A 164 -9.32 -6.76 2.37
C TYR A 164 -9.89 -5.69 3.31
N VAL A 165 -10.18 -4.52 2.76
CA VAL A 165 -10.52 -3.31 3.54
C VAL A 165 -12.02 -3.17 3.83
N ALA A 166 -12.85 -4.00 3.21
CA ALA A 166 -14.31 -4.03 3.37
C ALA A 166 -14.86 -5.37 2.89
N ASP A 167 -16.10 -5.68 3.27
CA ASP A 167 -16.87 -6.76 2.67
C ASP A 167 -17.22 -6.42 1.23
N GLY A 168 -17.20 -7.42 0.35
CA GLY A 168 -17.58 -7.22 -1.04
C GLY A 168 -17.19 -8.37 -1.98
N GLU A 169 -17.40 -8.12 -3.27
CA GLU A 169 -17.02 -9.02 -4.35
C GLU A 169 -15.70 -8.56 -4.98
N LYS A 170 -14.66 -9.39 -4.88
CA LYS A 170 -13.40 -9.13 -5.56
C LYS A 170 -13.41 -9.64 -7.00
N SER A 171 -12.77 -8.91 -7.89
CA SER A 171 -12.49 -9.38 -9.26
C SER A 171 -11.38 -10.43 -9.29
N LYS A 172 -11.16 -11.06 -10.44
CA LYS A 172 -9.89 -11.76 -10.72
C LYS A 172 -8.72 -10.80 -10.56
N ASN A 173 -7.58 -11.34 -10.18
CA ASN A 173 -6.34 -10.57 -10.10
C ASN A 173 -5.83 -10.22 -11.51
N VAL A 174 -5.34 -9.00 -11.67
CA VAL A 174 -4.71 -8.52 -12.91
C VAL A 174 -3.23 -8.27 -12.62
N VAL A 175 -2.37 -9.05 -13.27
CA VAL A 175 -0.91 -8.95 -13.14
C VAL A 175 -0.36 -8.01 -14.20
N LEU A 176 0.39 -7.01 -13.78
CA LEU A 176 1.11 -6.08 -14.64
C LEU A 176 2.61 -6.33 -14.49
N PRO A 177 3.26 -6.94 -15.50
CA PRO A 177 4.70 -7.19 -15.44
C PRO A 177 5.49 -5.88 -15.44
N GLY A 178 6.64 -5.89 -14.77
CA GLY A 178 7.51 -4.73 -14.62
C GLY A 178 8.88 -5.12 -14.06
N VAL A 179 9.62 -4.12 -13.61
CA VAL A 179 10.90 -4.25 -12.93
C VAL A 179 10.72 -4.14 -11.41
N PHE A 180 11.82 -4.12 -10.66
CA PHE A 180 11.79 -4.02 -9.19
C PHE A 180 12.69 -2.87 -8.70
N HIS A 181 12.27 -1.62 -8.91
CA HIS A 181 12.89 -0.48 -8.24
C HIS A 181 12.58 -0.51 -6.74
N THR A 182 13.48 0.04 -5.92
CA THR A 182 13.15 0.25 -4.51
C THR A 182 11.97 1.22 -4.37
N VAL A 183 11.12 1.01 -3.36
CA VAL A 183 10.00 1.93 -3.03
C VAL A 183 10.43 3.04 -2.06
N ASN A 184 11.73 3.21 -1.84
CA ASN A 184 12.26 4.33 -1.07
C ASN A 184 11.93 5.66 -1.77
N PRO A 185 11.49 6.70 -1.05
CA PRO A 185 11.19 8.01 -1.63
C PRO A 185 12.32 8.60 -2.48
N ALA A 186 13.58 8.41 -2.10
CA ALA A 186 14.72 8.89 -2.89
C ALA A 186 14.79 8.30 -4.31
N ALA A 187 14.24 7.10 -4.54
CA ALA A 187 14.11 6.52 -5.87
C ALA A 187 12.91 7.09 -6.63
N ASN A 188 11.81 7.37 -5.91
CA ASN A 188 10.63 8.00 -6.48
C ASN A 188 10.94 9.42 -6.99
N ASP A 189 11.78 10.17 -6.28
CA ASP A 189 12.21 11.51 -6.70
C ASP A 189 13.04 11.49 -8.01
N ALA A 190 13.68 10.35 -8.31
CA ALA A 190 14.49 10.18 -9.53
C ALA A 190 13.71 9.54 -10.69
N LEU A 191 12.78 8.63 -10.42
CA LEU A 191 12.04 7.84 -11.40
C LEU A 191 10.63 7.53 -10.92
N PRO A 192 9.62 7.48 -11.81
CA PRO A 192 8.23 7.16 -11.44
C PRO A 192 8.07 5.64 -11.20
N ILE A 193 8.65 5.15 -10.10
CA ILE A 193 8.85 3.73 -9.79
C ILE A 193 7.57 2.90 -9.73
N TYR A 194 6.48 3.47 -9.20
CA TYR A 194 5.22 2.71 -9.00
C TYR A 194 4.56 2.28 -10.31
N LYS A 195 4.76 3.02 -11.43
CA LYS A 195 4.23 2.62 -12.73
C LYS A 195 5.16 1.67 -13.49
N GLU A 196 6.43 1.57 -13.10
CA GLU A 196 7.43 0.70 -13.71
C GLU A 196 7.54 -0.65 -13.01
N ASN A 197 7.34 -0.69 -11.71
CA ASN A 197 7.44 -1.91 -10.93
C ASN A 197 6.37 -2.93 -11.29
N ALA A 198 6.74 -4.22 -11.15
CA ALA A 198 5.82 -5.33 -11.23
C ALA A 198 4.75 -5.17 -10.15
N ARG A 199 3.48 -5.33 -10.52
CA ARG A 199 2.34 -5.11 -9.64
C ARG A 199 1.16 -5.97 -9.99
N GLU A 200 0.30 -6.18 -9.02
CA GLU A 200 -0.91 -6.96 -9.18
C GLU A 200 -2.08 -6.19 -8.53
N TYR A 201 -3.25 -6.16 -9.15
CA TYR A 201 -4.41 -5.50 -8.57
C TYR A 201 -5.69 -6.30 -8.67
N THR A 202 -6.63 -5.99 -7.76
CA THR A 202 -8.01 -6.45 -7.78
C THR A 202 -8.96 -5.27 -7.62
N LEU A 203 -10.16 -5.42 -8.16
CA LEU A 203 -11.28 -4.52 -7.90
C LEU A 203 -12.13 -5.15 -6.80
N LEU A 204 -12.35 -4.44 -5.72
CA LEU A 204 -13.25 -4.83 -4.64
C LEU A 204 -14.54 -4.00 -4.79
N LYS A 205 -15.60 -4.63 -5.27
CA LYS A 205 -16.94 -4.01 -5.36
C LYS A 205 -17.62 -4.15 -4.01
N THR A 206 -17.84 -3.02 -3.34
CA THR A 206 -18.46 -2.95 -2.01
C THR A 206 -19.81 -2.27 -2.09
N GLU A 207 -20.66 -2.51 -1.11
CA GLU A 207 -21.96 -1.84 -0.99
C GLU A 207 -21.78 -0.37 -0.56
N LYS A 208 -20.88 -0.09 0.37
CA LYS A 208 -20.77 1.22 1.06
C LYS A 208 -19.74 2.15 0.45
N PHE A 209 -18.64 1.61 -0.10
CA PHE A 209 -17.49 2.41 -0.56
C PHE A 209 -17.34 2.46 -2.09
N GLY A 210 -18.34 1.93 -2.83
CA GLY A 210 -18.23 1.78 -4.29
C GLY A 210 -17.22 0.72 -4.69
N THR A 211 -16.47 0.94 -5.76
CA THR A 211 -15.44 0.01 -6.22
C THR A 211 -14.06 0.53 -5.79
N ILE A 212 -13.44 -0.15 -4.83
CA ILE A 212 -12.07 0.11 -4.39
C ILE A 212 -11.13 -0.70 -5.27
N LEU A 213 -10.07 -0.08 -5.80
CA LEU A 213 -8.97 -0.82 -6.40
C LEU A 213 -7.91 -1.04 -5.33
N MET A 214 -7.49 -2.27 -5.15
CA MET A 214 -6.40 -2.67 -4.26
C MET A 214 -5.27 -3.22 -5.12
N MET A 215 -4.08 -2.60 -5.02
CA MET A 215 -2.90 -2.94 -5.82
C MET A 215 -1.70 -3.19 -4.91
N GLU A 216 -1.05 -4.30 -5.12
CA GLU A 216 0.23 -4.64 -4.52
C GLU A 216 1.35 -4.33 -5.52
N VAL A 217 2.34 -3.58 -5.11
CA VAL A 217 3.51 -3.20 -5.92
C VAL A 217 4.75 -3.84 -5.31
N GLY A 218 5.43 -4.63 -6.11
CA GLY A 218 6.72 -5.22 -5.75
C GLY A 218 7.85 -4.19 -5.81
N ALA A 219 8.93 -4.46 -5.11
CA ALA A 219 10.11 -3.61 -5.13
C ALA A 219 11.41 -4.41 -5.19
N MET A 220 12.56 -3.72 -5.20
CA MET A 220 13.89 -4.32 -5.25
C MET A 220 14.05 -5.35 -4.11
N MET A 221 14.55 -6.52 -4.46
CA MET A 221 14.69 -7.67 -3.56
C MET A 221 13.36 -8.28 -3.10
N VAL A 222 12.19 -7.76 -3.50
CA VAL A 222 10.90 -8.41 -3.24
C VAL A 222 10.78 -9.61 -4.16
N GLY A 223 10.83 -10.79 -3.57
CA GLY A 223 10.77 -12.03 -4.32
C GLY A 223 9.43 -12.25 -5.01
N LYS A 224 8.31 -11.87 -4.34
CA LYS A 224 6.99 -12.24 -4.86
C LYS A 224 5.85 -11.53 -4.12
N ILE A 225 4.83 -11.19 -4.88
CA ILE A 225 3.50 -10.85 -4.37
C ILE A 225 2.70 -12.15 -4.30
N THR A 226 2.23 -12.54 -3.13
CA THR A 226 1.45 -13.75 -2.93
C THR A 226 0.04 -13.40 -2.48
N ASN A 227 -0.92 -13.47 -3.42
CA ASN A 227 -2.34 -13.33 -3.15
C ASN A 227 -2.97 -14.72 -2.98
N HIS A 228 -3.75 -14.93 -1.90
CA HIS A 228 -4.38 -16.22 -1.58
C HIS A 228 -5.47 -16.60 -2.59
N LYS A 229 -6.35 -15.65 -2.92
CA LYS A 229 -7.43 -15.86 -3.90
C LYS A 229 -7.10 -15.20 -5.22
N LYS A 230 -6.88 -15.98 -6.29
CA LYS A 230 -6.62 -15.45 -7.65
C LYS A 230 -7.89 -15.20 -8.45
N GLY A 231 -8.93 -15.99 -8.23
CA GLY A 231 -10.24 -15.89 -8.88
C GLY A 231 -11.08 -14.72 -8.35
N SER A 232 -12.24 -14.51 -8.94
CA SER A 232 -13.30 -13.64 -8.40
C SER A 232 -14.10 -14.34 -7.30
N GLY A 233 -14.74 -13.59 -6.42
CA GLY A 233 -15.63 -14.11 -5.40
C GLY A 233 -15.73 -13.21 -4.17
N PRO A 234 -16.57 -13.61 -3.20
CA PRO A 234 -16.80 -12.85 -1.98
C PRO A 234 -15.56 -12.84 -1.07
N VAL A 235 -15.38 -11.73 -0.38
CA VAL A 235 -14.36 -11.52 0.64
C VAL A 235 -14.90 -10.71 1.80
N LYS A 236 -14.27 -10.85 2.97
CA LYS A 236 -14.65 -10.16 4.20
C LYS A 236 -13.63 -9.10 4.58
N LYS A 237 -14.11 -8.05 5.24
CA LYS A 237 -13.26 -7.03 5.86
C LYS A 237 -12.31 -7.67 6.86
N GLY A 238 -11.02 -7.35 6.78
CA GLY A 238 -9.99 -7.95 7.63
C GLY A 238 -9.53 -9.34 7.19
N GLU A 239 -10.20 -10.00 6.23
CA GLU A 239 -9.71 -11.27 5.66
C GLU A 239 -8.35 -11.06 4.99
N GLU A 240 -7.36 -11.91 5.33
CA GLU A 240 -6.02 -11.83 4.75
C GLU A 240 -6.08 -12.02 3.22
N LYS A 241 -5.69 -10.97 2.48
CA LYS A 241 -5.62 -11.01 1.03
C LYS A 241 -4.35 -11.70 0.55
N GLY A 242 -3.24 -11.46 1.26
CA GLY A 242 -1.94 -12.01 0.90
C GLY A 242 -0.79 -11.41 1.70
N TYR A 243 0.40 -11.59 1.15
CA TYR A 243 1.66 -11.10 1.74
C TYR A 243 2.72 -10.84 0.67
N PHE A 244 3.72 -10.03 1.05
CA PHE A 244 4.95 -9.86 0.29
C PHE A 244 6.02 -10.80 0.83
N GLU A 245 6.77 -11.45 -0.05
CA GLU A 245 8.03 -12.09 0.30
C GLU A 245 9.13 -11.02 0.34
N PHE A 246 10.29 -11.34 0.91
CA PHE A 246 11.32 -10.37 1.31
C PHE A 246 11.55 -9.22 0.34
N GLY A 247 11.58 -7.98 0.93
CA GLY A 247 11.96 -6.71 0.31
C GLY A 247 10.95 -5.57 0.63
N GLY A 248 11.26 -4.34 0.27
CA GLY A 248 10.34 -3.21 0.37
C GLY A 248 9.10 -3.44 -0.51
N SER A 249 7.96 -2.91 -0.13
CA SER A 249 6.70 -3.11 -0.84
C SER A 249 5.75 -1.94 -0.66
N THR A 250 4.72 -1.88 -1.48
CA THR A 250 3.71 -0.83 -1.37
C THR A 250 2.34 -1.41 -1.70
N VAL A 251 1.34 -1.05 -0.90
CA VAL A 251 -0.06 -1.24 -1.24
C VAL A 251 -0.63 0.09 -1.71
N ILE A 252 -1.27 0.11 -2.86
CA ILE A 252 -1.96 1.29 -3.39
C ILE A 252 -3.45 1.01 -3.41
N MET A 253 -4.24 1.92 -2.83
CA MET A 253 -5.68 1.91 -2.99
C MET A 253 -6.13 3.09 -3.83
N LEU A 254 -7.03 2.84 -4.80
CA LEU A 254 -7.73 3.91 -5.49
C LEU A 254 -9.19 3.93 -5.04
N LEU A 255 -9.63 5.08 -4.60
CA LEU A 255 -10.97 5.34 -4.06
C LEU A 255 -11.75 6.24 -5.02
N GLN A 256 -12.98 5.88 -5.32
CA GLN A 256 -13.84 6.64 -6.21
C GLN A 256 -14.26 7.98 -5.57
N HIS A 257 -14.40 9.01 -6.41
CA HIS A 257 -14.90 10.30 -5.96
C HIS A 257 -16.23 10.19 -5.21
N GLY A 258 -16.32 10.87 -4.07
CA GLY A 258 -17.57 10.99 -3.29
C GLY A 258 -18.03 9.72 -2.59
N LYS A 259 -17.24 8.64 -2.56
CA LYS A 259 -17.60 7.38 -1.90
C LYS A 259 -17.04 7.23 -0.49
N VAL A 260 -15.85 7.76 -0.27
CA VAL A 260 -15.13 7.67 1.01
C VAL A 260 -14.82 9.07 1.51
N ARG A 261 -14.94 9.27 2.81
CA ARG A 261 -14.35 10.38 3.56
C ARG A 261 -13.16 9.83 4.34
N LEU A 262 -11.95 10.11 3.86
CA LEU A 262 -10.74 9.78 4.58
C LEU A 262 -10.64 10.59 5.87
N ASP A 263 -9.98 10.05 6.88
CA ASP A 263 -9.75 10.75 8.13
C ASP A 263 -8.85 11.97 7.88
N TYR A 264 -9.15 13.07 8.58
CA TYR A 264 -8.56 14.38 8.32
C TYR A 264 -7.03 14.39 8.50
N ASP A 265 -6.55 13.72 9.54
CA ASP A 265 -5.12 13.62 9.84
C ASP A 265 -4.30 13.00 8.68
N LEU A 266 -4.83 12.01 7.97
CA LEU A 266 -4.16 11.41 6.82
C LEU A 266 -4.01 12.41 5.66
N ILE A 267 -5.02 13.24 5.44
CA ILE A 267 -5.02 14.26 4.37
C ILE A 267 -4.06 15.39 4.77
N GLU A 268 -4.25 15.97 5.96
CA GLU A 268 -3.46 17.08 6.47
C GLU A 268 -1.97 16.74 6.56
N ASN A 269 -1.62 15.56 7.08
CA ASN A 269 -0.23 15.12 7.16
C ASN A 269 0.40 15.00 5.76
N SER A 270 -0.36 14.46 4.80
CA SER A 270 0.13 14.31 3.42
C SER A 270 0.34 15.66 2.73
N GLU A 271 -0.53 16.65 2.98
CA GLU A 271 -0.39 18.03 2.49
C GLU A 271 0.81 18.75 3.12
N ASN A 272 1.24 18.33 4.30
CA ASN A 272 2.42 18.85 5.02
C ASN A 272 3.68 18.00 4.81
N ASP A 273 3.76 17.16 3.77
CA ASP A 273 4.89 16.29 3.43
C ASP A 273 5.26 15.24 4.48
N TYR A 274 4.32 14.86 5.33
CA TYR A 274 4.49 13.74 6.26
C TYR A 274 3.84 12.47 5.70
N GLU A 275 4.50 11.34 5.91
CA GLU A 275 3.88 10.02 5.78
C GLU A 275 3.24 9.65 7.12
N THR A 276 1.96 9.28 7.15
CA THR A 276 1.27 8.89 8.37
C THR A 276 1.45 7.41 8.67
N ILE A 277 1.95 7.07 9.86
CA ILE A 277 2.07 5.67 10.30
C ILE A 277 0.68 5.12 10.57
N VAL A 278 0.32 4.04 9.87
CA VAL A 278 -0.95 3.32 10.03
C VAL A 278 -0.69 1.84 10.26
N ARG A 279 -1.64 1.16 10.90
CA ARG A 279 -1.60 -0.28 11.16
C ARG A 279 -2.73 -1.00 10.43
N MET A 280 -2.47 -2.24 10.02
CA MET A 280 -3.49 -3.10 9.41
C MET A 280 -4.72 -3.21 10.31
N GLY A 281 -5.92 -3.07 9.73
CA GLY A 281 -7.18 -3.12 10.48
C GLY A 281 -7.60 -1.80 11.13
N GLU A 282 -6.69 -0.81 11.24
CA GLU A 282 -6.98 0.50 11.80
C GLU A 282 -7.89 1.32 10.87
N ARG A 283 -8.79 2.10 11.44
CA ARG A 283 -9.64 3.03 10.71
C ARG A 283 -8.79 4.06 9.93
N ILE A 284 -9.12 4.27 8.67
CA ILE A 284 -8.52 5.29 7.80
C ILE A 284 -9.55 6.22 7.16
N GLY A 285 -10.82 5.97 7.37
CA GLY A 285 -11.91 6.76 6.82
C GLY A 285 -13.25 6.08 7.02
N GLU A 286 -14.27 6.68 6.44
CA GLU A 286 -15.63 6.15 6.52
C GLU A 286 -16.41 6.37 5.22
N GLN A 287 -17.56 5.70 5.11
CA GLN A 287 -18.51 5.91 4.03
C GLN A 287 -18.96 7.38 3.96
N LYS A 288 -18.80 8.02 2.80
CA LYS A 288 -19.37 9.35 2.57
C LYS A 288 -20.86 9.21 2.25
N LEU A 289 -21.71 9.65 3.16
CA LEU A 289 -23.15 9.69 2.93
C LEU A 289 -23.45 10.76 1.87
N SER A 290 -24.22 10.38 0.83
CA SER A 290 -24.79 11.37 -0.09
C SER A 290 -25.78 12.23 0.69
N LYS A 291 -25.67 13.57 0.59
CA LYS A 291 -26.74 14.43 1.08
C LYS A 291 -28.02 14.01 0.32
N ARG A 292 -29.01 13.49 1.02
CA ARG A 292 -30.35 13.35 0.46
C ARG A 292 -30.79 14.76 0.07
N THR A 293 -30.83 15.05 -1.22
CA THR A 293 -31.57 16.21 -1.73
C THR A 293 -33.04 15.94 -1.44
N GLY A 294 -33.52 16.49 -0.32
CA GLY A 294 -34.93 16.49 0.01
C GLY A 294 -35.68 17.30 -1.05
N LYS A 295 -36.28 16.62 -2.02
CA LYS A 295 -37.34 17.22 -2.80
C LYS A 295 -38.53 17.36 -1.84
N ASN A 296 -38.60 18.50 -1.15
CA ASN A 296 -39.85 19.00 -0.57
C ASN A 296 -40.76 19.35 -1.75
N HIS A 297 -41.63 18.40 -2.14
CA HIS A 297 -42.86 18.75 -2.83
C HIS A 297 -43.74 19.48 -1.82
N ARG A 298 -43.62 20.82 -1.77
CA ARG A 298 -44.73 21.65 -1.27
C ARG A 298 -45.84 21.49 -2.29
N ARG A 299 -46.86 20.72 -1.94
CA ARG A 299 -48.20 20.85 -2.57
C ARG A 299 -48.74 22.20 -2.12
N GLU A 300 -48.91 23.11 -3.07
CA GLU A 300 -49.74 24.29 -2.85
C GLU A 300 -51.14 23.81 -2.62
N PRO A 301 -51.93 24.36 -1.65
CA PRO A 301 -53.33 24.08 -1.52
C PRO A 301 -54.09 24.82 -2.63
N GLU A 302 -54.85 24.08 -3.43
CA GLU A 302 -55.85 24.64 -4.35
C GLU A 302 -56.84 25.46 -3.54
N ALA A 303 -56.92 26.74 -3.83
CA ALA A 303 -57.97 27.64 -3.34
C ALA A 303 -59.29 27.35 -4.07
N GLN A 304 -60.31 27.04 -3.31
CA GLN A 304 -61.73 27.10 -3.75
C GLN A 304 -62.22 28.55 -3.66
#